data_0638640a957c92c0c1c804f275108d03
#
_entry.id   0638640a957c92c0c1c804f275108d03
#
_cell.length_a   1.000
_cell.length_b   1.000
_cell.length_c   1.000
_cell.angle_alpha   90.00
_cell.angle_beta   90.00
_cell.angle_gamma   90.00
#
_symmetry.space_group_name_H-M   'P 1'
#
loop_
_entity.id
_entity.type
_entity.pdbx_description
1 polymer ?
#
loop_
_entity_poly.entity_id
_entity_poly.type
_entity_poly.pdbx_seq_one_letter_code
_entity_poly.pdbx_strand_id
1 'polypeptide(L)'
;MRRVLLSIIAIAAALVVCGPGAAARSENASVMSFNIRIQFPADTGKYNWESRKEGCVKAIRKYHPDIIGLQEATFGQKSFLSKELQKYIMIDGDCKPGTLNKDSGFNPILFGADRFDLLGYGTFWLNEDQEPEAKGWDAEYVRTANWVKLRFRKSGQIIFLFNTHFDNVGEMARAESALLMVEKIKEIAGDKAVVFVTGDLNTTCDDKALKPLTTYLNEASETVKKADKTPSFNNFGRPGSKLETIDHVLYRNAEATGFRVVDEPKFGINYISDHYPICSEFVITLPKN
;
A
#
# COMPACT_ATOMS: atom_id res chain seq x y z
N MET A 1 46.76 -63.69 46.30
CA MET A 1 45.36 -63.34 46.03
C MET A 1 45.28 -61.86 45.75
N ARG A 2 45.19 -61.45 44.47
CA ARG A 2 45.06 -60.06 44.03
C ARG A 2 43.57 -59.81 43.75
N ARG A 3 42.98 -58.85 44.47
CA ARG A 3 41.64 -58.40 44.23
C ARG A 3 41.66 -57.35 43.10
N VAL A 4 40.91 -57.60 42.07
CA VAL A 4 40.71 -56.65 40.97
C VAL A 4 39.45 -55.84 41.34
N LEU A 5 39.62 -54.51 41.51
CA LEU A 5 38.51 -53.57 41.62
C LEU A 5 38.02 -53.22 40.20
N LEU A 6 36.79 -53.54 39.89
CA LEU A 6 36.08 -53.03 38.71
C LEU A 6 35.47 -51.67 39.04
N SER A 7 35.95 -50.60 38.39
CA SER A 7 35.35 -49.29 38.46
C SER A 7 34.25 -49.21 37.40
N ILE A 8 32.99 -49.04 37.85
CA ILE A 8 31.84 -48.78 36.97
C ILE A 8 31.80 -47.25 36.69
N ILE A 9 32.07 -46.87 35.43
CA ILE A 9 31.91 -45.49 34.96
C ILE A 9 30.42 -45.35 34.56
N ALA A 10 29.64 -44.58 35.33
CA ALA A 10 28.30 -44.18 34.98
C ALA A 10 28.34 -43.01 33.99
N ILE A 11 27.98 -43.26 32.75
CA ILE A 11 27.81 -42.21 31.74
C ILE A 11 26.44 -41.59 31.97
N ALA A 12 26.41 -40.36 32.51
CA ALA A 12 25.20 -39.55 32.59
C ALA A 12 24.86 -39.00 31.20
N ALA A 13 23.87 -39.54 30.53
CA ALA A 13 23.32 -38.95 29.31
C ALA A 13 22.54 -37.66 29.68
N ALA A 14 23.09 -36.52 29.34
CA ALA A 14 22.38 -35.24 29.44
C ALA A 14 21.30 -35.20 28.34
N LEU A 15 20.04 -35.41 28.74
CA LEU A 15 18.90 -35.11 27.90
C LEU A 15 18.83 -33.58 27.69
N VAL A 16 19.23 -33.12 26.50
CA VAL A 16 18.95 -31.76 26.06
C VAL A 16 17.45 -31.68 25.77
N VAL A 17 16.69 -31.20 26.74
CA VAL A 17 15.28 -30.84 26.54
C VAL A 17 15.28 -29.59 25.68
N CYS A 18 15.07 -29.73 24.36
CA CYS A 18 14.71 -28.59 23.49
C CYS A 18 13.36 -28.07 24.02
N GLY A 19 13.40 -26.97 24.76
CA GLY A 19 12.19 -26.23 25.11
C GLY A 19 11.44 -25.80 23.85
N PRO A 20 10.10 -25.60 23.93
CA PRO A 20 9.33 -25.12 22.81
C PRO A 20 9.97 -23.81 22.30
N GLY A 21 10.41 -23.81 21.04
CA GLY A 21 11.02 -22.62 20.42
C GLY A 21 10.07 -21.44 20.60
N ALA A 22 10.58 -20.34 21.15
CA ALA A 22 9.79 -19.11 21.31
C ALA A 22 9.17 -18.78 19.95
N ALA A 23 7.84 -18.64 19.91
CA ALA A 23 7.13 -18.26 18.71
C ALA A 23 7.76 -16.97 18.15
N ALA A 24 7.99 -16.93 16.84
CA ALA A 24 8.54 -15.74 16.20
C ALA A 24 7.62 -14.56 16.49
N ARG A 25 8.18 -13.46 17.00
CA ARG A 25 7.41 -12.24 17.22
C ARG A 25 7.02 -11.67 15.85
N SER A 26 5.80 -11.16 15.74
CA SER A 26 5.29 -10.58 14.51
C SER A 26 4.48 -9.31 14.77
N GLU A 27 4.39 -8.46 13.75
CA GLU A 27 3.46 -7.33 13.65
C GLU A 27 2.46 -7.62 12.54
N ASN A 28 1.22 -7.16 12.73
CA ASN A 28 0.21 -7.18 11.70
C ASN A 28 0.07 -5.78 11.11
N ALA A 29 -0.12 -5.70 9.80
CA ALA A 29 -0.39 -4.46 9.08
C ALA A 29 -1.56 -4.67 8.12
N SER A 30 -2.41 -3.65 7.99
CA SER A 30 -3.43 -3.58 6.95
C SER A 30 -3.19 -2.36 6.06
N VAL A 31 -3.21 -2.58 4.74
CA VAL A 31 -2.88 -1.58 3.73
C VAL A 31 -4.04 -1.48 2.74
N MET A 32 -4.48 -0.25 2.47
CA MET A 32 -5.53 0.03 1.48
C MET A 32 -4.95 0.86 0.33
N SER A 33 -5.29 0.52 -0.91
CA SER A 33 -5.19 1.41 -2.08
C SER A 33 -6.58 1.85 -2.48
N PHE A 34 -6.76 3.15 -2.72
CA PHE A 34 -8.07 3.68 -3.06
C PHE A 34 -7.98 4.89 -3.97
N ASN A 35 -8.24 4.70 -5.28
CA ASN A 35 -8.56 5.80 -6.18
C ASN A 35 -9.96 6.32 -5.83
N ILE A 36 -10.03 7.54 -5.26
CA ILE A 36 -11.29 8.13 -4.80
C ILE A 36 -12.08 8.86 -5.89
N ARG A 37 -11.61 8.83 -7.11
CA ARG A 37 -12.10 9.61 -8.24
C ARG A 37 -12.03 11.11 -8.01
N ILE A 38 -11.28 11.78 -8.82
CA ILE A 38 -11.16 13.25 -8.82
C ILE A 38 -12.54 13.92 -8.81
N GLN A 39 -12.64 15.06 -8.13
CA GLN A 39 -13.83 15.89 -8.24
C GLN A 39 -13.89 16.49 -9.66
N PHE A 40 -14.58 15.80 -10.56
CA PHE A 40 -14.68 16.14 -11.96
C PHE A 40 -16.04 16.78 -12.29
N PRO A 41 -16.08 17.95 -12.97
CA PRO A 41 -17.34 18.65 -13.22
C PRO A 41 -18.38 17.85 -14.04
N ALA A 42 -17.92 16.94 -14.91
CA ALA A 42 -18.80 16.07 -15.70
C ALA A 42 -19.44 14.93 -14.89
N ASP A 43 -18.93 14.63 -13.70
CA ASP A 43 -19.54 13.63 -12.82
C ASP A 43 -20.71 14.27 -12.07
N THR A 44 -21.93 14.08 -12.56
CA THR A 44 -23.16 14.69 -12.03
C THR A 44 -24.01 13.71 -11.20
N GLY A 45 -24.96 14.24 -10.43
CA GLY A 45 -25.90 13.43 -9.63
C GLY A 45 -25.18 12.53 -8.62
N LYS A 46 -25.50 11.23 -8.62
CA LYS A 46 -24.91 10.26 -7.69
C LYS A 46 -23.40 10.00 -7.90
N TYR A 47 -22.82 10.45 -9.00
CA TYR A 47 -21.41 10.25 -9.33
C TYR A 47 -20.51 11.39 -8.87
N ASN A 48 -21.08 12.58 -8.54
CA ASN A 48 -20.29 13.70 -8.08
C ASN A 48 -19.70 13.44 -6.68
N TRP A 49 -18.65 14.19 -6.33
CA TRP A 49 -17.96 14.03 -5.05
C TRP A 49 -18.87 14.25 -3.85
N GLU A 50 -19.75 15.26 -3.88
CA GLU A 50 -20.65 15.58 -2.77
C GLU A 50 -21.58 14.42 -2.41
N SER A 51 -21.99 13.64 -3.41
CA SER A 51 -22.81 12.44 -3.20
C SER A 51 -22.01 11.24 -2.68
N ARG A 52 -20.71 11.16 -2.98
CA ARG A 52 -19.84 10.00 -2.71
C ARG A 52 -19.00 10.12 -1.42
N LYS A 53 -18.66 11.34 -1.02
CA LYS A 53 -17.68 11.64 0.03
C LYS A 53 -17.94 10.94 1.36
N GLU A 54 -19.20 10.89 1.81
CA GLU A 54 -19.59 10.19 3.04
C GLU A 54 -19.41 8.67 2.93
N GLY A 55 -19.65 8.13 1.73
CA GLY A 55 -19.41 6.72 1.44
C GLY A 55 -17.93 6.35 1.54
N CYS A 56 -17.04 7.20 1.02
CA CYS A 56 -15.60 7.02 1.14
C CYS A 56 -15.15 6.98 2.61
N VAL A 57 -15.63 7.93 3.42
CA VAL A 57 -15.34 7.97 4.86
C VAL A 57 -15.85 6.72 5.58
N LYS A 58 -17.10 6.30 5.29
CA LYS A 58 -17.69 5.09 5.88
C LYS A 58 -16.91 3.83 5.53
N ALA A 59 -16.44 3.70 4.29
CA ALA A 59 -15.61 2.59 3.86
C ALA A 59 -14.29 2.54 4.65
N ILE A 60 -13.57 3.66 4.72
CA ILE A 60 -12.32 3.75 5.47
C ILE A 60 -12.54 3.45 6.97
N ARG A 61 -13.59 4.02 7.58
CA ARG A 61 -13.91 3.78 8.99
C ARG A 61 -14.31 2.33 9.27
N LYS A 62 -15.00 1.66 8.33
CA LYS A 62 -15.42 0.26 8.49
C LYS A 62 -14.25 -0.70 8.45
N TYR A 63 -13.36 -0.56 7.46
CA TYR A 63 -12.22 -1.45 7.28
C TYR A 63 -11.02 -1.05 8.13
N HIS A 64 -10.96 0.19 8.55
CA HIS A 64 -9.96 0.74 9.49
C HIS A 64 -8.52 0.31 9.15
N PRO A 65 -8.07 0.49 7.89
CA PRO A 65 -6.72 0.09 7.50
C PRO A 65 -5.67 0.90 8.26
N ASP A 66 -4.53 0.29 8.55
CA ASP A 66 -3.43 0.97 9.24
C ASP A 66 -2.80 2.05 8.38
N ILE A 67 -2.72 1.80 7.05
CA ILE A 67 -2.13 2.72 6.08
C ILE A 67 -2.98 2.73 4.81
N ILE A 68 -3.12 3.91 4.20
CA ILE A 68 -3.94 4.13 3.02
C ILE A 68 -3.15 4.94 2.01
N GLY A 69 -3.01 4.44 0.78
CA GLY A 69 -2.64 5.24 -0.38
C GLY A 69 -3.90 5.68 -1.13
N LEU A 70 -4.10 6.98 -1.26
CA LEU A 70 -5.18 7.53 -2.07
C LEU A 70 -4.66 7.97 -3.43
N GLN A 71 -5.50 7.89 -4.46
CA GLN A 71 -5.22 8.47 -5.77
C GLN A 71 -6.37 9.40 -6.16
N GLU A 72 -6.08 10.35 -7.03
CA GLU A 72 -7.00 11.40 -7.53
C GLU A 72 -7.57 12.35 -6.47
N ALA A 73 -6.95 12.43 -5.30
CA ALA A 73 -7.44 13.24 -4.19
C ALA A 73 -7.14 14.74 -4.38
N THR A 74 -8.10 15.51 -4.89
CA THR A 74 -7.99 16.99 -5.00
C THR A 74 -7.86 17.66 -3.63
N PHE A 75 -7.45 18.91 -3.60
CA PHE A 75 -7.33 19.69 -2.36
C PHE A 75 -8.63 19.69 -1.54
N GLY A 76 -9.79 19.89 -2.18
CA GLY A 76 -11.08 19.86 -1.51
C GLY A 76 -11.41 18.49 -0.90
N GLN A 77 -11.11 17.42 -1.62
CA GLN A 77 -11.28 16.04 -1.16
C GLN A 77 -10.34 15.72 0.00
N LYS A 78 -9.05 16.09 -0.10
CA LYS A 78 -8.06 15.95 0.97
C LYS A 78 -8.48 16.70 2.23
N SER A 79 -8.95 17.95 2.10
CA SER A 79 -9.41 18.77 3.20
C SER A 79 -10.62 18.14 3.92
N PHE A 80 -11.58 17.62 3.18
CA PHE A 80 -12.73 16.92 3.74
C PHE A 80 -12.30 15.65 4.47
N LEU A 81 -11.50 14.78 3.83
CA LEU A 81 -11.06 13.54 4.42
C LEU A 81 -10.20 13.75 5.67
N SER A 82 -9.29 14.72 5.67
CA SER A 82 -8.47 15.06 6.83
C SER A 82 -9.32 15.49 8.04
N LYS A 83 -10.41 16.24 7.80
CA LYS A 83 -11.36 16.64 8.84
C LYS A 83 -12.15 15.46 9.39
N GLU A 84 -12.58 14.54 8.53
CA GLU A 84 -13.41 13.40 8.92
C GLU A 84 -12.61 12.24 9.52
N LEU A 85 -11.35 12.05 9.09
CA LEU A 85 -10.51 10.92 9.47
C LEU A 85 -9.42 11.32 10.48
N GLN A 86 -9.79 12.00 11.56
CA GLN A 86 -8.88 12.57 12.57
C GLN A 86 -7.93 11.56 13.27
N LYS A 87 -8.21 10.26 13.17
CA LYS A 87 -7.32 9.19 13.66
C LYS A 87 -6.12 8.95 12.74
N TYR A 88 -6.14 9.52 11.54
CA TYR A 88 -5.07 9.39 10.56
C TYR A 88 -4.29 10.69 10.43
N ILE A 89 -3.00 10.57 10.21
CA ILE A 89 -2.14 11.65 9.74
C ILE A 89 -2.05 11.53 8.23
N MET A 90 -2.31 12.61 7.52
CA MET A 90 -2.16 12.68 6.06
C MET A 90 -0.81 13.29 5.70
N ILE A 91 -0.09 12.64 4.81
CA ILE A 91 1.12 13.13 4.15
C ILE A 91 0.75 13.42 2.70
N ASP A 92 0.95 14.66 2.29
CA ASP A 92 0.57 15.18 0.98
C ASP A 92 1.81 15.73 0.24
N GLY A 93 2.50 14.84 -0.44
CA GLY A 93 3.76 15.16 -1.08
C GLY A 93 4.84 15.55 -0.08
N ASP A 94 5.63 16.57 -0.42
CA ASP A 94 6.70 17.10 0.43
C ASP A 94 6.21 18.10 1.49
N CYS A 95 4.90 18.24 1.65
CA CYS A 95 4.33 19.14 2.64
C CYS A 95 4.60 18.67 4.06
N LYS A 96 4.72 19.63 4.97
CA LYS A 96 4.79 19.33 6.40
C LYS A 96 3.60 18.44 6.80
N PRO A 97 3.82 17.38 7.61
CA PRO A 97 2.76 16.47 8.05
C PRO A 97 1.53 17.23 8.59
N GLY A 98 0.35 16.82 8.14
CA GLY A 98 -0.93 17.46 8.49
C GLY A 98 -1.23 18.78 7.76
N THR A 99 -0.35 19.24 6.86
CA THR A 99 -0.65 20.31 5.91
C THR A 99 -0.98 19.72 4.53
N LEU A 100 -1.75 20.45 3.73
CA LEU A 100 -2.19 20.00 2.41
C LEU A 100 -1.59 20.89 1.33
N ASN A 101 -1.14 20.27 0.27
CA ASN A 101 -0.68 20.98 -0.92
C ASN A 101 -1.85 21.19 -1.90
N LYS A 102 -1.98 22.39 -2.43
CA LYS A 102 -3.00 22.72 -3.44
C LYS A 102 -2.63 22.14 -4.81
N ASP A 103 -1.36 22.10 -5.10
CA ASP A 103 -0.79 21.85 -6.43
C ASP A 103 -0.02 20.52 -6.51
N SER A 104 0.00 19.69 -5.43
CA SER A 104 0.68 18.40 -5.46
C SER A 104 -0.06 17.38 -6.32
N GLY A 105 0.69 16.43 -6.82
CA GLY A 105 0.13 15.18 -7.33
C GLY A 105 -0.90 14.62 -6.34
N PHE A 106 -2.01 14.16 -6.83
CA PHE A 106 -3.20 13.82 -6.04
C PHE A 106 -3.10 12.46 -5.34
N ASN A 107 -1.92 12.12 -4.77
CA ASN A 107 -1.59 10.79 -4.23
C ASN A 107 -1.21 10.83 -2.73
N PRO A 108 -2.02 11.40 -1.82
CA PRO A 108 -1.66 11.46 -0.41
C PRO A 108 -1.62 10.07 0.22
N ILE A 109 -0.84 9.96 1.31
CA ILE A 109 -0.77 8.78 2.16
C ILE A 109 -1.37 9.13 3.53
N LEU A 110 -2.24 8.25 4.03
CA LEU A 110 -2.77 8.34 5.39
C LEU A 110 -2.25 7.17 6.22
N PHE A 111 -1.89 7.42 7.48
CA PHE A 111 -1.52 6.35 8.42
C PHE A 111 -2.10 6.61 9.82
N GLY A 112 -2.39 5.53 10.54
CA GLY A 112 -2.94 5.58 11.90
C GLY A 112 -1.99 6.28 12.87
N ALA A 113 -2.43 7.40 13.46
CA ALA A 113 -1.61 8.23 14.35
C ALA A 113 -1.23 7.52 15.66
N ASP A 114 -2.03 6.57 16.10
CA ASP A 114 -1.82 5.76 17.30
C ASP A 114 -0.92 4.53 17.06
N ARG A 115 -0.79 4.10 15.80
CA ARG A 115 -0.01 2.93 15.41
C ARG A 115 1.44 3.24 15.07
N PHE A 116 1.70 4.42 14.50
CA PHE A 116 2.99 4.73 13.89
C PHE A 116 3.61 6.03 14.38
N ASP A 117 4.94 6.07 14.39
CA ASP A 117 5.75 7.27 14.35
C ASP A 117 6.21 7.50 12.92
N LEU A 118 6.08 8.71 12.41
CA LEU A 118 6.62 9.12 11.12
C LEU A 118 8.12 9.40 11.26
N LEU A 119 8.97 8.71 10.48
CA LEU A 119 10.42 8.88 10.47
C LEU A 119 10.95 9.63 9.25
N GLY A 120 10.18 9.64 8.15
CA GLY A 120 10.53 10.31 6.91
C GLY A 120 9.40 10.25 5.90
N TYR A 121 9.43 11.14 4.95
CA TYR A 121 8.47 11.21 3.83
C TYR A 121 9.07 12.02 2.69
N GLY A 122 8.48 11.92 1.52
CA GLY A 122 8.88 12.69 0.36
C GLY A 122 8.12 12.31 -0.89
N THR A 123 8.47 12.99 -1.97
CA THR A 123 7.90 12.83 -3.31
C THR A 123 9.02 12.67 -4.32
N PHE A 124 8.77 11.91 -5.38
CA PHE A 124 9.57 11.95 -6.59
C PHE A 124 8.65 11.95 -7.82
N TRP A 125 9.15 12.53 -8.91
CA TRP A 125 8.40 12.72 -10.14
C TRP A 125 8.67 11.55 -11.08
N LEU A 126 7.62 11.09 -11.76
CA LEU A 126 7.70 9.98 -12.71
C LEU A 126 7.99 10.53 -14.11
N ASN A 127 9.21 11.00 -14.32
CA ASN A 127 9.74 11.43 -15.60
C ASN A 127 11.25 11.17 -15.64
N GLU A 128 11.86 11.33 -16.81
CA GLU A 128 13.25 10.97 -17.12
C GLU A 128 14.26 11.64 -16.17
N ASP A 129 14.10 12.93 -15.96
CA ASP A 129 15.03 13.75 -15.20
C ASP A 129 14.56 14.01 -13.77
N GLN A 130 13.41 13.45 -13.38
CA GLN A 130 12.72 13.70 -12.11
C GLN A 130 12.44 15.19 -11.85
N GLU A 131 12.25 15.96 -12.94
CA GLU A 131 11.95 17.38 -12.88
C GLU A 131 10.54 17.60 -12.32
N PRO A 132 10.37 18.52 -11.36
CA PRO A 132 9.07 18.88 -10.82
C PRO A 132 8.10 19.34 -11.92
N GLU A 133 6.86 18.87 -11.82
CA GLU A 133 5.74 19.28 -12.69
C GLU A 133 5.92 18.96 -14.18
N ALA A 134 6.93 18.17 -14.56
CA ALA A 134 7.13 17.72 -15.93
C ALA A 134 6.40 16.38 -16.18
N LYS A 135 5.87 16.22 -17.41
CA LYS A 135 5.39 14.92 -17.90
C LYS A 135 6.58 14.04 -18.24
N GLY A 136 6.48 12.75 -17.98
CA GLY A 136 7.52 11.78 -18.35
C GLY A 136 7.16 11.02 -19.62
N TRP A 137 8.15 10.76 -20.46
CA TRP A 137 8.04 9.92 -21.66
C TRP A 137 6.84 10.31 -22.56
N ASP A 138 5.92 9.36 -22.77
CA ASP A 138 4.68 9.56 -23.53
C ASP A 138 3.45 9.86 -22.66
N ALA A 139 3.64 10.26 -21.39
CA ALA A 139 2.56 10.49 -20.45
C ALA A 139 1.62 11.63 -20.89
N GLU A 140 0.30 11.43 -20.70
CA GLU A 140 -0.69 12.47 -20.85
C GLU A 140 -0.71 13.45 -19.67
N TYR A 141 -0.40 12.94 -18.47
CA TYR A 141 -0.44 13.72 -17.22
C TYR A 141 0.90 13.70 -16.49
N VAL A 142 1.14 14.73 -15.69
CA VAL A 142 2.22 14.73 -14.71
C VAL A 142 1.92 13.70 -13.63
N ARG A 143 2.88 12.82 -13.33
CA ARG A 143 2.73 11.75 -12.35
C ARG A 143 3.82 11.81 -11.29
N THR A 144 3.44 11.42 -10.08
CA THR A 144 4.34 11.40 -8.90
C THR A 144 4.16 10.11 -8.12
N ALA A 145 5.15 9.81 -7.29
CA ALA A 145 5.03 8.85 -6.21
C ALA A 145 5.39 9.50 -4.88
N ASN A 146 4.52 9.36 -3.91
CA ASN A 146 4.76 9.78 -2.52
C ASN A 146 5.22 8.59 -1.70
N TRP A 147 6.07 8.83 -0.69
CA TRP A 147 6.50 7.79 0.21
C TRP A 147 6.52 8.23 1.66
N VAL A 148 6.37 7.26 2.57
CA VAL A 148 6.52 7.45 4.01
C VAL A 148 7.40 6.34 4.58
N LYS A 149 8.24 6.69 5.57
CA LYS A 149 8.96 5.78 6.45
C LYS A 149 8.30 5.83 7.82
N LEU A 150 7.74 4.71 8.25
CA LEU A 150 6.96 4.59 9.47
C LEU A 150 7.62 3.60 10.43
N ARG A 151 7.49 3.84 11.74
CA ARG A 151 7.89 2.92 12.78
C ARG A 151 6.68 2.51 13.59
N PHE A 152 6.40 1.22 13.69
CA PHE A 152 5.40 0.72 14.62
C PHE A 152 5.77 1.10 16.06
N ARG A 153 4.87 1.78 16.75
CA ARG A 153 5.10 2.23 18.15
C ARG A 153 5.31 1.07 19.10
N LYS A 154 4.61 -0.05 18.87
CA LYS A 154 4.64 -1.21 19.74
C LYS A 154 5.91 -2.03 19.60
N SER A 155 6.32 -2.35 18.37
CA SER A 155 7.44 -3.25 18.10
C SER A 155 8.74 -2.56 17.76
N GLY A 156 8.68 -1.30 17.32
CA GLY A 156 9.81 -0.59 16.74
C GLY A 156 10.12 -0.97 15.30
N GLN A 157 9.36 -1.91 14.70
CA GLN A 157 9.56 -2.32 13.30
C GLN A 157 9.39 -1.13 12.36
N ILE A 158 10.34 -0.97 11.45
CA ILE A 158 10.29 0.07 10.43
C ILE A 158 9.71 -0.53 9.14
N ILE A 159 8.83 0.23 8.52
CA ILE A 159 8.23 -0.08 7.21
C ILE A 159 8.26 1.15 6.31
N PHE A 160 8.13 0.91 5.01
CA PHE A 160 7.97 1.96 4.01
C PHE A 160 6.68 1.71 3.23
N LEU A 161 5.95 2.76 2.91
CA LEU A 161 4.89 2.74 1.92
C LEU A 161 5.20 3.76 0.84
N PHE A 162 5.03 3.34 -0.41
CA PHE A 162 5.03 4.18 -1.60
C PHE A 162 3.63 4.19 -2.20
N ASN A 163 3.15 5.36 -2.63
CA ASN A 163 1.83 5.50 -3.24
C ASN A 163 1.93 6.30 -4.54
N THR A 164 1.34 5.80 -5.60
CA THR A 164 1.45 6.40 -6.93
C THR A 164 0.16 6.26 -7.75
N HIS A 165 0.09 6.99 -8.86
CA HIS A 165 -0.93 6.83 -9.88
C HIS A 165 -0.22 6.93 -11.24
N PHE A 166 -0.11 5.81 -11.96
CA PHE A 166 0.55 5.76 -13.26
C PHE A 166 -0.30 6.40 -14.36
N ASP A 167 0.32 6.74 -15.49
CA ASP A 167 -0.38 7.37 -16.58
C ASP A 167 -1.34 6.39 -17.26
N ASN A 168 -2.55 6.87 -17.55
CA ASN A 168 -3.61 6.05 -18.15
C ASN A 168 -3.53 5.95 -19.69
N VAL A 169 -2.68 6.77 -20.33
CA VAL A 169 -2.51 6.82 -21.78
C VAL A 169 -1.15 6.26 -22.18
N GLY A 170 -0.05 6.80 -21.64
CA GLY A 170 1.32 6.49 -22.02
C GLY A 170 1.74 5.07 -21.64
N GLU A 171 1.91 4.18 -22.61
CA GLU A 171 2.40 2.81 -22.36
C GLU A 171 3.88 2.83 -21.95
N MET A 172 4.69 3.65 -22.60
CA MET A 172 6.11 3.82 -22.25
C MET A 172 6.24 4.46 -20.86
N ALA A 173 5.41 5.47 -20.56
CA ALA A 173 5.38 6.11 -19.25
C ALA A 173 5.10 5.11 -18.13
N ARG A 174 4.16 4.16 -18.31
CA ARG A 174 3.91 3.11 -17.31
C ARG A 174 5.11 2.18 -17.13
N ALA A 175 5.73 1.73 -18.22
CA ALA A 175 6.88 0.82 -18.16
C ALA A 175 8.09 1.46 -17.48
N GLU A 176 8.43 2.67 -17.86
CA GLU A 176 9.56 3.42 -17.29
C GLU A 176 9.29 3.87 -15.86
N SER A 177 8.04 4.26 -15.54
CA SER A 177 7.63 4.53 -14.16
C SER A 177 7.81 3.30 -13.27
N ALA A 178 7.53 2.09 -13.76
CA ALA A 178 7.74 0.86 -13.01
C ALA A 178 9.24 0.59 -12.74
N LEU A 179 10.12 0.88 -13.70
CA LEU A 179 11.58 0.81 -13.51
C LEU A 179 12.06 1.83 -12.49
N LEU A 180 11.66 3.10 -12.64
CA LEU A 180 12.02 4.18 -11.73
C LEU A 180 11.53 3.92 -10.31
N MET A 181 10.32 3.39 -10.15
CA MET A 181 9.79 2.99 -8.83
C MET A 181 10.69 1.97 -8.15
N VAL A 182 11.15 0.94 -8.86
CA VAL A 182 12.07 -0.08 -8.29
C VAL A 182 13.39 0.55 -7.88
N GLU A 183 13.95 1.43 -8.70
CA GLU A 183 15.18 2.16 -8.40
C GLU A 183 15.03 3.00 -7.13
N LYS A 184 13.98 3.82 -7.05
CA LYS A 184 13.70 4.67 -5.89
C LYS A 184 13.38 3.89 -4.62
N ILE A 185 12.68 2.77 -4.72
CA ILE A 185 12.45 1.89 -3.57
C ILE A 185 13.79 1.35 -3.02
N LYS A 186 14.69 0.92 -3.89
CA LYS A 186 16.04 0.46 -3.48
C LYS A 186 16.87 1.57 -2.86
N GLU A 187 16.83 2.76 -3.45
CA GLU A 187 17.55 3.94 -2.94
C GLU A 187 17.04 4.36 -1.55
N ILE A 188 15.72 4.49 -1.38
CA ILE A 188 15.10 5.06 -0.18
C ILE A 188 14.98 4.02 0.95
N ALA A 189 14.56 2.81 0.64
CA ALA A 189 14.25 1.78 1.63
C ALA A 189 15.34 0.69 1.76
N GLY A 190 16.04 0.39 0.67
CA GLY A 190 16.99 -0.72 0.60
C GLY A 190 16.33 -2.10 0.51
N ASP A 191 17.10 -3.12 0.17
CA ASP A 191 16.58 -4.47 -0.14
C ASP A 191 16.02 -5.23 1.06
N LYS A 192 16.41 -4.86 2.29
CA LYS A 192 16.02 -5.57 3.52
C LYS A 192 14.81 -4.97 4.23
N ALA A 193 14.35 -3.81 3.79
CA ALA A 193 13.19 -3.14 4.39
C ALA A 193 11.89 -3.89 4.09
N VAL A 194 10.93 -3.78 4.99
CA VAL A 194 9.54 -4.10 4.72
C VAL A 194 8.96 -2.95 3.91
N VAL A 195 8.49 -3.26 2.70
CA VAL A 195 8.00 -2.27 1.74
C VAL A 195 6.60 -2.65 1.30
N PHE A 196 5.73 -1.65 1.21
CA PHE A 196 4.44 -1.70 0.57
C PHE A 196 4.38 -0.66 -0.55
N VAL A 197 3.71 -1.01 -1.65
CA VAL A 197 3.39 -0.07 -2.73
C VAL A 197 1.89 -0.14 -2.98
N THR A 198 1.24 1.01 -2.98
CA THR A 198 -0.17 1.17 -3.35
C THR A 198 -0.27 2.03 -4.59
N GLY A 199 -1.26 1.80 -5.43
CA GLY A 199 -1.49 2.66 -6.58
C GLY A 199 -2.54 2.14 -7.54
N ASP A 200 -3.13 3.09 -8.25
CA ASP A 200 -3.76 2.84 -9.54
C ASP A 200 -2.64 2.87 -10.59
N LEU A 201 -2.25 1.69 -11.08
CA LEU A 201 -1.16 1.57 -12.05
C LEU A 201 -1.66 1.59 -13.50
N ASN A 202 -2.99 1.78 -13.70
CA ASN A 202 -3.65 1.89 -15.01
C ASN A 202 -3.36 0.71 -15.96
N THR A 203 -2.98 -0.44 -15.41
CA THR A 203 -2.80 -1.70 -16.13
C THR A 203 -2.85 -2.88 -15.17
N THR A 204 -3.04 -4.08 -15.68
CA THR A 204 -3.13 -5.32 -14.88
C THR A 204 -1.74 -5.83 -14.48
N CYS A 205 -1.65 -6.63 -13.43
CA CYS A 205 -0.36 -7.10 -12.88
C CYS A 205 0.43 -8.01 -13.83
N ASP A 206 -0.22 -8.62 -14.82
CA ASP A 206 0.38 -9.47 -15.86
C ASP A 206 0.91 -8.67 -17.07
N ASP A 207 0.62 -7.37 -17.14
CA ASP A 207 1.16 -6.52 -18.20
C ASP A 207 2.69 -6.42 -18.11
N LYS A 208 3.32 -6.45 -19.29
CA LYS A 208 4.78 -6.32 -19.43
C LYS A 208 5.34 -5.04 -18.80
N ALA A 209 4.56 -3.95 -18.79
CA ALA A 209 4.94 -2.67 -18.19
C ALA A 209 5.21 -2.81 -16.69
N LEU A 210 4.46 -3.66 -15.98
CA LEU A 210 4.67 -3.89 -14.53
C LEU A 210 5.72 -4.95 -14.21
N LYS A 211 6.31 -5.60 -15.22
CA LYS A 211 7.32 -6.66 -15.00
C LYS A 211 8.46 -6.26 -14.07
N PRO A 212 9.02 -5.03 -14.12
CA PRO A 212 10.04 -4.60 -13.15
C PRO A 212 9.52 -4.65 -11.70
N LEU A 213 8.33 -4.11 -11.45
CA LEU A 213 7.70 -4.11 -10.12
C LEU A 213 7.37 -5.53 -9.65
N THR A 214 6.69 -6.35 -10.47
CA THR A 214 6.26 -7.70 -10.10
C THR A 214 7.40 -8.70 -10.02
N THR A 215 8.59 -8.38 -10.55
CA THR A 215 9.82 -9.14 -10.33
C THR A 215 10.47 -8.81 -8.99
N TYR A 216 10.41 -7.55 -8.58
CA TYR A 216 11.04 -7.07 -7.35
C TYR A 216 10.14 -7.18 -6.11
N LEU A 217 8.84 -6.99 -6.28
CA LEU A 217 7.80 -7.04 -5.26
C LEU A 217 6.80 -8.17 -5.54
N ASN A 218 6.14 -8.65 -4.52
CA ASN A 218 5.02 -9.58 -4.66
C ASN A 218 3.70 -8.79 -4.80
N GLU A 219 2.76 -9.27 -5.60
CA GLU A 219 1.40 -8.73 -5.68
C GLU A 219 0.48 -9.47 -4.69
N ALA A 220 -0.21 -8.72 -3.82
CA ALA A 220 -1.03 -9.32 -2.77
C ALA A 220 -2.20 -10.13 -3.32
N SER A 221 -2.85 -9.66 -4.38
CA SER A 221 -3.97 -10.37 -5.04
C SER A 221 -3.56 -11.70 -5.68
N GLU A 222 -2.27 -11.90 -5.97
CA GLU A 222 -1.75 -13.12 -6.58
C GLU A 222 -1.16 -14.10 -5.55
N THR A 223 -0.70 -13.60 -4.41
CA THR A 223 -0.06 -14.44 -3.37
C THR A 223 -1.04 -14.98 -2.33
N VAL A 224 -2.15 -14.28 -2.10
CA VAL A 224 -3.20 -14.74 -1.17
C VAL A 224 -4.05 -15.82 -1.82
N LYS A 225 -4.08 -17.03 -1.22
CA LYS A 225 -4.76 -18.22 -1.78
C LYS A 225 -6.26 -18.04 -2.10
N LYS A 226 -6.95 -17.18 -1.36
CA LYS A 226 -8.37 -16.88 -1.52
C LYS A 226 -8.58 -15.38 -1.73
N ALA A 227 -7.73 -14.78 -2.55
CA ALA A 227 -7.86 -13.38 -2.92
C ALA A 227 -9.19 -13.15 -3.66
N ASP A 228 -9.86 -12.06 -3.31
CA ASP A 228 -11.00 -11.57 -4.06
C ASP A 228 -10.56 -11.19 -5.47
N LYS A 229 -11.27 -11.67 -6.48
CA LYS A 229 -10.96 -11.44 -7.89
C LYS A 229 -11.94 -10.47 -8.57
N THR A 230 -12.73 -9.77 -7.79
CA THR A 230 -13.59 -8.69 -8.30
C THR A 230 -12.69 -7.61 -8.93
N PRO A 231 -12.96 -7.13 -10.15
CA PRO A 231 -12.21 -6.03 -10.75
C PRO A 231 -12.25 -4.78 -9.87
N SER A 232 -11.12 -4.12 -9.69
CA SER A 232 -11.06 -2.90 -8.88
C SER A 232 -11.65 -1.69 -9.61
N PHE A 233 -11.45 -1.56 -10.92
CA PHE A 233 -12.10 -0.54 -11.75
C PHE A 233 -13.53 -0.95 -12.09
N ASN A 234 -14.51 -0.16 -11.69
CA ASN A 234 -15.93 -0.42 -11.87
C ASN A 234 -16.65 0.59 -12.80
N ASN A 235 -15.99 1.72 -13.12
CA ASN A 235 -16.53 2.83 -13.91
C ASN A 235 -17.99 3.22 -13.52
N PHE A 236 -18.28 3.25 -12.21
CA PHE A 236 -19.64 3.54 -11.69
C PHE A 236 -20.74 2.59 -12.22
N GLY A 237 -20.39 1.39 -12.68
CA GLY A 237 -21.32 0.45 -13.30
C GLY A 237 -21.87 0.91 -14.64
N ARG A 238 -21.18 1.80 -15.36
CA ARG A 238 -21.60 2.28 -16.68
C ARG A 238 -21.52 1.13 -17.71
N PRO A 239 -22.53 0.94 -18.56
CA PRO A 239 -22.52 -0.14 -19.57
C PRO A 239 -21.36 -0.03 -20.55
N GLY A 240 -20.84 -1.17 -20.99
CA GLY A 240 -19.78 -1.25 -22.01
C GLY A 240 -18.36 -0.96 -21.48
N SER A 241 -18.20 -0.75 -20.18
CA SER A 241 -16.89 -0.56 -19.58
C SER A 241 -16.12 -1.88 -19.51
N LYS A 242 -14.83 -1.86 -19.84
CA LYS A 242 -13.91 -2.95 -19.55
C LYS A 242 -13.58 -2.89 -18.05
N LEU A 243 -13.98 -3.90 -17.31
CA LEU A 243 -13.72 -3.99 -15.88
C LEU A 243 -12.42 -4.76 -15.66
N GLU A 244 -11.44 -4.13 -14.99
CA GLU A 244 -10.11 -4.70 -14.77
C GLU A 244 -9.62 -4.42 -13.35
N THR A 245 -8.67 -5.21 -12.89
CA THR A 245 -7.93 -4.95 -11.67
C THR A 245 -6.68 -4.15 -12.04
N ILE A 246 -6.75 -2.84 -11.83
CA ILE A 246 -5.68 -1.87 -12.14
C ILE A 246 -5.17 -1.13 -10.90
N ASP A 247 -5.82 -1.35 -9.76
CA ASP A 247 -5.34 -0.93 -8.45
C ASP A 247 -4.56 -2.07 -7.80
N HIS A 248 -3.41 -1.75 -7.20
CA HIS A 248 -2.46 -2.75 -6.71
C HIS A 248 -2.03 -2.49 -5.27
N VAL A 249 -1.75 -3.56 -4.55
CA VAL A 249 -0.99 -3.57 -3.30
C VAL A 249 0.17 -4.54 -3.46
N LEU A 250 1.34 -3.98 -3.78
CA LEU A 250 2.57 -4.76 -3.89
C LEU A 250 3.36 -4.69 -2.57
N TYR A 251 4.14 -5.72 -2.29
CA TYR A 251 4.87 -5.80 -1.03
C TYR A 251 6.18 -6.58 -1.11
N ARG A 252 7.06 -6.35 -0.13
CA ARG A 252 8.33 -7.06 0.04
C ARG A 252 8.64 -7.25 1.53
N ASN A 253 9.25 -8.39 1.87
CA ASN A 253 9.67 -8.75 3.23
C ASN A 253 8.53 -8.78 4.26
N ALA A 254 7.33 -9.14 3.81
CA ALA A 254 6.15 -9.43 4.61
C ALA A 254 5.44 -10.66 4.02
N GLU A 255 4.43 -11.16 4.69
CA GLU A 255 3.53 -12.21 4.21
C GLU A 255 2.12 -11.64 4.08
N ALA A 256 1.53 -11.70 2.87
CA ALA A 256 0.14 -11.31 2.66
C ALA A 256 -0.78 -12.45 3.13
N THR A 257 -1.69 -12.13 4.05
CA THR A 257 -2.61 -13.11 4.66
C THR A 257 -4.05 -12.90 4.24
N GLY A 258 -4.39 -11.72 3.70
CA GLY A 258 -5.72 -11.40 3.21
C GLY A 258 -5.66 -10.38 2.08
N PHE A 259 -6.58 -10.50 1.13
CA PHE A 259 -6.84 -9.52 0.07
C PHE A 259 -8.34 -9.47 -0.22
N ARG A 260 -8.88 -8.28 -0.32
CA ARG A 260 -10.29 -8.06 -0.68
C ARG A 260 -10.49 -6.80 -1.50
N VAL A 261 -11.53 -6.83 -2.32
CA VAL A 261 -12.09 -5.67 -3.00
C VAL A 261 -13.31 -5.19 -2.20
N VAL A 262 -13.40 -3.89 -1.95
CA VAL A 262 -14.46 -3.28 -1.15
C VAL A 262 -15.59 -2.83 -2.09
N ASP A 263 -16.38 -3.78 -2.56
CA ASP A 263 -17.46 -3.60 -3.54
C ASP A 263 -18.86 -3.47 -2.90
N GLU A 264 -18.95 -3.32 -1.59
CA GLU A 264 -20.20 -3.35 -0.85
C GLU A 264 -21.07 -2.09 -1.08
N PRO A 265 -22.37 -2.25 -1.39
CA PRO A 265 -23.30 -1.12 -1.54
C PRO A 265 -23.72 -0.46 -0.20
N LYS A 266 -23.14 -0.90 0.93
CA LYS A 266 -23.57 -0.52 2.28
C LYS A 266 -23.12 0.88 2.74
N PHE A 267 -22.46 1.62 1.89
CA PHE A 267 -21.95 2.96 2.25
C PHE A 267 -22.95 4.09 1.94
N GLY A 268 -24.20 3.75 1.66
CA GLY A 268 -25.28 4.70 1.39
C GLY A 268 -25.42 5.08 -0.09
N ILE A 269 -24.52 4.57 -0.93
CA ILE A 269 -24.53 4.76 -2.39
C ILE A 269 -23.91 3.53 -3.05
N ASN A 270 -24.32 3.20 -4.28
CA ASN A 270 -23.85 1.98 -4.98
C ASN A 270 -22.35 2.03 -5.31
N TYR A 271 -21.84 3.22 -5.66
CA TYR A 271 -20.45 3.43 -6.03
C TYR A 271 -19.89 4.64 -5.31
N ILE A 272 -18.93 4.42 -4.42
CA ILE A 272 -18.24 5.50 -3.71
C ILE A 272 -17.12 6.12 -4.55
N SER A 273 -16.69 5.42 -5.60
CA SER A 273 -15.75 5.84 -6.65
C SER A 273 -16.02 5.01 -7.90
N ASP A 274 -15.42 5.35 -9.03
CA ASP A 274 -15.32 4.49 -10.22
C ASP A 274 -14.27 3.37 -10.07
N HIS A 275 -13.59 3.36 -8.91
CA HIS A 275 -12.78 2.26 -8.41
C HIS A 275 -13.35 1.75 -7.08
N TYR A 276 -13.21 0.47 -6.83
CA TYR A 276 -13.38 -0.09 -5.50
C TYR A 276 -12.08 0.00 -4.71
N PRO A 277 -12.10 0.41 -3.43
CA PRO A 277 -10.91 0.27 -2.60
C PRO A 277 -10.47 -1.19 -2.54
N ILE A 278 -9.18 -1.44 -2.56
CA ILE A 278 -8.60 -2.76 -2.28
C ILE A 278 -7.86 -2.73 -0.95
N CYS A 279 -8.00 -3.81 -0.17
CA CYS A 279 -7.37 -3.94 1.13
C CYS A 279 -6.58 -5.25 1.23
N SER A 280 -5.37 -5.16 1.77
CA SER A 280 -4.55 -6.33 2.08
C SER A 280 -4.14 -6.36 3.55
N GLU A 281 -4.07 -7.56 4.10
CA GLU A 281 -3.61 -7.84 5.45
C GLU A 281 -2.26 -8.55 5.38
N PHE A 282 -1.34 -8.17 6.28
CA PHE A 282 0.03 -8.66 6.29
C PHE A 282 0.49 -9.08 7.67
N VAL A 283 1.37 -10.08 7.70
CA VAL A 283 2.18 -10.45 8.86
C VAL A 283 3.64 -10.11 8.55
N ILE A 284 4.27 -9.36 9.44
CA ILE A 284 5.67 -8.97 9.37
C ILE A 284 6.41 -9.72 10.47
N THR A 285 7.31 -10.63 10.09
CA THR A 285 8.16 -11.35 11.06
C THR A 285 9.21 -10.40 11.61
N LEU A 286 9.27 -10.26 12.93
CA LEU A 286 10.26 -9.43 13.60
C LEU A 286 11.59 -10.17 13.75
N PRO A 287 12.73 -9.45 13.68
CA PRO A 287 14.04 -10.05 13.95
C PRO A 287 14.07 -10.64 15.38
N LYS A 288 14.80 -11.73 15.54
CA LYS A 288 15.12 -12.27 16.87
C LYS A 288 16.04 -11.25 17.56
N ASN A 289 15.69 -10.85 18.75
CA ASN A 289 16.55 -10.03 19.61
C ASN A 289 17.80 -10.80 20.01
#